data_eb7768fa9d068be9370a9ac9c1ba6bb7
#
_entry.id   eb7768fa9d068be9370a9ac9c1ba6bb7
#
_cell.length_a   1.000
_cell.length_b   1.000
_cell.length_c   1.000
_cell.angle_alpha   90.00
_cell.angle_beta   90.00
_cell.angle_gamma   90.00
#
_symmetry.space_group_name_H-M   'P 1'
#
loop_
_entity.id
_entity.type
_entity.pdbx_description
1 polymer ?
#
loop_
_entity_poly.entity_id
_entity_poly.type
_entity_poly.pdbx_seq_one_letter_code
_entity_poly.pdbx_strand_id
1 'polypeptide(L)' 'MSLSKRVLTISEFIDAYGVGRTKLYELIKNNEIAVKKFGRKTLIPIDEAERWLESLPNA' A
#
# COMPACT_ATOMS: atom_id res chain seq x y z
N MET A 1 13.21 18.28 -8.64
CA MET A 1 12.72 17.70 -8.77
C MET A 1 12.26 16.78 -8.15
N SER A 2 11.53 16.71 -7.97
CA SER A 2 11.24 15.82 -7.14
C SER A 2 11.04 14.55 -7.70
N LEU A 3 11.43 13.57 -7.11
CA LEU A 3 11.25 12.33 -7.51
C LEU A 3 9.99 11.83 -7.04
N SER A 4 9.12 11.45 -7.88
CA SER A 4 7.95 10.85 -7.47
C SER A 4 8.24 9.45 -7.08
N LYS A 5 7.90 9.07 -5.90
CA LYS A 5 8.01 7.72 -5.50
C LYS A 5 6.89 6.96 -6.15
N ARG A 6 7.20 5.87 -6.80
CA ARG A 6 6.19 5.08 -7.49
C ARG A 6 5.72 3.89 -6.69
N VAL A 7 6.47 3.51 -5.67
CA VAL A 7 6.11 2.40 -4.79
C VAL A 7 6.36 2.80 -3.36
N LEU A 8 5.68 2.14 -2.45
CA LEU A 8 5.84 2.36 -1.01
C LEU A 8 6.27 1.06 -0.38
N THR A 9 7.12 1.18 0.64
CA THR A 9 7.41 0.02 1.46
C THR A 9 6.24 -0.18 2.42
N ILE A 10 6.24 -1.31 3.13
CA ILE A 10 5.20 -1.56 4.12
C ILE A 10 5.17 -0.45 5.16
N SER A 11 6.33 -0.06 5.67
CA SER A 11 6.39 0.99 6.68
C SER A 11 5.88 2.32 6.16
N GLU A 12 6.23 2.63 4.91
CA GLU A 12 5.80 3.88 4.31
C GLU A 12 4.29 3.92 4.13
N PHE A 13 3.70 2.79 3.72
CA PHE A 13 2.27 2.72 3.56
C PHE A 13 1.55 2.92 4.89
N ILE A 14 2.03 2.25 5.92
CA ILE A 14 1.44 2.36 7.24
C ILE A 14 1.47 3.80 7.71
N ASP A 15 2.60 4.46 7.50
CA ASP A 15 2.77 5.83 7.95
C ASP A 15 1.90 6.79 7.15
N ALA A 16 1.85 6.60 5.84
CA ALA A 16 1.14 7.52 4.97
C ALA A 16 -0.37 7.39 5.06
N TYR A 17 -0.86 6.17 5.25
CA TYR A 17 -2.29 5.92 5.20
C TYR A 17 -2.90 5.64 6.57
N GLY A 18 -2.08 5.55 7.60
CA GLY A 18 -2.59 5.37 8.96
C GLY A 18 -3.19 4.00 9.21
N VAL A 19 -2.78 3.00 8.45
CA VAL A 19 -3.31 1.65 8.60
C VAL A 19 -2.33 0.82 9.39
N GLY A 20 -2.81 0.01 10.31
CA GLY A 20 -1.91 -0.85 11.08
C GLY A 20 -1.31 -1.95 10.24
N ARG A 21 -0.19 -2.50 10.71
CA ARG A 21 0.53 -3.53 9.97
C ARG A 21 -0.32 -4.78 9.77
N THR A 22 -1.02 -5.19 10.82
CA THR A 22 -1.87 -6.37 10.74
C THR A 22 -2.95 -6.19 9.69
N LYS A 23 -3.57 -5.02 9.70
CA LYS A 23 -4.63 -4.74 8.73
C LYS A 23 -4.07 -4.72 7.31
N LEU A 24 -2.89 -4.15 7.13
CA LEU A 24 -2.28 -4.11 5.81
C LEU A 24 -2.03 -5.52 5.29
N TYR A 25 -1.50 -6.41 6.13
CA TYR A 25 -1.25 -7.77 5.68
C TYR A 25 -2.55 -8.50 5.35
N GLU A 26 -3.64 -8.19 6.06
CA GLU A 26 -4.93 -8.75 5.71
C GLU A 26 -5.38 -8.27 4.33
N LEU A 27 -5.18 -7.00 4.04
CA LEU A 27 -5.56 -6.46 2.73
C LEU A 27 -4.79 -7.15 1.62
N ILE A 28 -3.52 -7.40 1.85
CA ILE A 28 -2.69 -8.08 0.87
C ILE A 28 -3.16 -9.52 0.70
N LYS A 29 -3.42 -10.19 1.81
CA LYS A 29 -3.84 -11.58 1.77
C LYS A 29 -5.17 -11.75 1.04
N ASN A 30 -6.06 -10.79 1.21
CA ASN A 30 -7.36 -10.85 0.58
C ASN A 30 -7.38 -10.29 -0.84
N ASN A 31 -6.22 -9.94 -1.36
CA ASN A 31 -6.05 -9.39 -2.70
C ASN A 31 -6.79 -8.06 -2.90
N GLU A 32 -6.97 -7.32 -1.81
CA GLU A 32 -7.56 -6.00 -1.93
C GLU A 32 -6.52 -4.98 -2.36
N ILE A 33 -5.26 -5.25 -2.12
CA ILE A 33 -4.16 -4.42 -2.58
C ILE A 33 -3.15 -5.35 -3.24
N ALA A 34 -2.82 -5.09 -4.48
CA ALA A 34 -1.80 -5.87 -5.17
C ALA A 34 -0.43 -5.31 -4.79
N VAL A 35 0.51 -6.19 -4.53
CA VAL A 35 1.85 -5.78 -4.15
C VAL A 35 2.84 -6.44 -5.08
N LYS A 36 4.05 -5.90 -5.10
CA LYS A 36 5.14 -6.47 -5.87
C LYS A 36 6.27 -6.83 -4.94
N LYS A 37 6.95 -7.90 -5.27
CA LYS A 37 8.09 -8.32 -4.49
C LYS A 37 9.37 -7.98 -5.23
N PHE A 38 10.33 -7.46 -4.49
CA PHE A 38 11.64 -7.18 -5.05
C PHE A 38 12.65 -7.71 -4.05
N GLY A 39 13.22 -8.87 -4.33
CA GLY A 39 14.06 -9.54 -3.37
C GLY A 39 13.25 -9.89 -2.15
N ARG A 40 13.65 -9.39 -1.01
CA ARG A 40 12.92 -9.63 0.23
C ARG A 40 11.94 -8.53 0.55
N LYS A 41 11.89 -7.51 -0.27
CA LYS A 41 11.04 -6.37 0.02
C LYS A 41 9.69 -6.53 -0.63
N THR A 42 8.66 -6.11 0.10
CA THR A 42 7.32 -6.03 -0.45
C THR A 42 7.06 -4.56 -0.77
N LEU A 43 6.70 -4.29 -2.00
CA LEU A 43 6.48 -2.93 -2.46
C LEU A 43 5.04 -2.77 -2.87
N ILE A 44 4.45 -1.65 -2.52
CA ILE A 44 3.06 -1.36 -2.84
C ILE A 44 3.06 -0.24 -3.87
N PRO A 45 2.62 -0.53 -5.10
CA PRO A 45 2.55 0.54 -6.09
C PRO A 45 1.61 1.65 -5.64
N ILE A 46 1.99 2.88 -5.89
CA ILE A 46 1.19 4.03 -5.48
C ILE A 46 -0.20 3.95 -6.09
N ASP A 47 -0.29 3.52 -7.35
CA ASP A 47 -1.58 3.41 -8.01
C ASP A 47 -2.51 2.45 -7.27
N GLU A 48 -1.97 1.34 -6.79
CA GLU A 48 -2.78 0.38 -6.05
C GLU A 48 -3.21 0.94 -4.72
N ALA A 49 -2.31 1.66 -4.05
CA ALA A 49 -2.64 2.26 -2.77
C ALA A 49 -3.76 3.28 -2.93
N GLU A 50 -3.70 4.08 -3.97
CA GLU A 50 -4.71 5.10 -4.19
C GLU A 50 -6.03 4.49 -4.61
N ARG A 51 -6.00 3.46 -5.44
CA ARG A 51 -7.20 2.79 -5.84
C ARG A 51 -7.90 2.15 -4.65
N TRP A 52 -7.12 1.54 -3.76
CA TRP A 52 -7.69 0.97 -2.55
C TRP A 52 -8.34 2.06 -1.69
N LEU A 53 -7.65 3.18 -1.53
CA LEU A 53 -8.17 4.26 -0.71
C LEU A 53 -9.49 4.78 -1.27
N GLU A 54 -9.58 4.92 -2.57
CA GLU A 54 -10.79 5.41 -3.20
C GLU A 54 -11.93 4.42 -3.14
N SER A 55 -11.62 3.15 -2.97
CA SER A 55 -12.66 2.14 -2.89
C SER A 55 -13.31 2.09 -1.52
N LEU A 56 -12.77 2.78 -0.54
CA LEU A 56 -13.33 2.77 0.79
C LEU A 56 -14.59 3.62 0.83
N PRO A 57 -15.60 3.19 1.60
CA PRO A 57 -16.81 3.99 1.69
C PRO A 57 -16.54 5.29 2.42
N ASN A 58 -17.23 6.33 2.02
CA ASN A 58 -17.16 7.59 2.73
C ASN A 58 -17.94 7.46 4.01
N ALA A 59 -17.37 7.93 5.08
CA ALA A 59 -18.01 7.80 6.37
C ALA A 59 -19.02 8.91 6.59
#